data_dd7501c8ac0960d34b53a53f6296722e
#
_entry.id   dd7501c8ac0960d34b53a53f6296722e
#
_cell.length_a   1.000
_cell.length_b   1.000
_cell.length_c   1.000
_cell.angle_alpha   90.00
_cell.angle_beta   90.00
_cell.angle_gamma   90.00
#
_symmetry.space_group_name_H-M   'P 1'
#
loop_
_entity.id
_entity.type
_entity.pdbx_description
1 polymer ?
#
loop_
_entity_poly.entity_id
_entity_poly.type
_entity_poly.pdbx_seq_one_letter_code
_entity_poly.pdbx_strand_id
1 'polypeptide(L)'
;MTWTALRWVWQLEAPLFVGMPPAGALNRCRPYVPARVLWGSVTAEISRSRNGESFPDYGKLGWEVALNCRFTYLFPAEKRGDKFLAWMPTFEKMRGVQWYCHGGKESLSDRDFRRRLLDSRPGTAIAPESDS
;
A
#
# COMPACT_ATOMS: atom_id res chain seq x y z
N MET A 1 26.63 -12.21 7.07
CA MET A 1 25.61 -11.17 7.33
C MET A 1 24.29 -11.88 7.62
N THR A 2 23.67 -11.53 8.71
CA THR A 2 22.40 -12.15 9.16
C THR A 2 21.24 -11.18 8.91
N TRP A 3 20.18 -11.67 8.25
CA TRP A 3 18.96 -10.88 8.04
C TRP A 3 18.01 -11.06 9.21
N THR A 4 17.44 -9.98 9.67
CA THR A 4 16.38 -9.98 10.69
C THR A 4 15.05 -9.72 10.02
N ALA A 5 14.08 -10.61 10.23
CA ALA A 5 12.71 -10.43 9.75
C ALA A 5 11.90 -9.63 10.76
N LEU A 6 11.23 -8.58 10.30
CA LEU A 6 10.33 -7.76 11.09
C LEU A 6 8.93 -7.83 10.49
N ARG A 7 7.94 -7.95 11.35
CA ARG A 7 6.53 -7.84 10.96
C ARG A 7 6.01 -6.47 11.37
N TRP A 8 5.56 -5.70 10.38
CA TRP A 8 4.94 -4.41 10.60
C TRP A 8 3.42 -4.51 10.50
N VAL A 9 2.75 -3.91 11.45
CA VAL A 9 1.31 -3.70 11.41
C VAL A 9 1.07 -2.20 11.45
N TRP A 10 0.47 -1.67 10.40
CA TRP A 10 0.19 -0.25 10.28
C TRP A 10 -1.31 0.00 10.46
N GLN A 11 -1.64 0.94 11.31
CA GLN A 11 -3.01 1.41 11.46
C GLN A 11 -3.22 2.66 10.62
N LEU A 12 -4.24 2.64 9.77
CA LEU A 12 -4.63 3.82 9.02
C LEU A 12 -5.45 4.75 9.91
N GLU A 13 -4.99 5.97 10.08
CA GLU A 13 -5.72 7.04 10.79
C GLU A 13 -6.58 7.87 9.84
N ALA A 14 -6.35 7.74 8.54
CA ALA A 14 -7.11 8.39 7.49
C ALA A 14 -7.20 7.46 6.26
N PRO A 15 -8.14 7.71 5.34
CA PRO A 15 -8.21 6.94 4.10
C PRO A 15 -6.91 7.04 3.31
N LEU A 16 -6.43 5.88 2.84
CA LEU A 16 -5.23 5.77 2.01
C LEU A 16 -5.63 5.52 0.56
N PHE A 17 -5.06 6.29 -0.35
CA PHE A 17 -5.21 6.07 -1.78
C PHE A 17 -3.88 5.62 -2.40
N VAL A 18 -3.87 4.42 -2.95
CA VAL A 18 -2.74 3.89 -3.71
C VAL A 18 -3.17 3.72 -5.16
N GLY A 19 -2.78 4.66 -5.99
CA GLY A 19 -3.22 4.72 -7.38
C GLY A 19 -2.85 3.51 -8.22
N MET A 20 -3.73 3.17 -9.13
CA MET A 20 -3.49 2.25 -10.24
C MET A 20 -4.03 2.89 -11.53
N PRO A 21 -3.68 2.38 -12.70
CA PRO A 21 -4.15 2.98 -13.96
C PRO A 21 -5.66 3.19 -13.94
N PRO A 22 -6.14 4.40 -14.31
CA PRO A 22 -7.55 4.71 -14.27
C PRO A 22 -8.35 3.88 -15.28
N ALA A 23 -9.62 3.71 -15.00
CA ALA A 23 -10.59 3.13 -15.94
C ALA A 23 -11.48 4.27 -16.48
N GLY A 24 -11.11 4.83 -17.64
CA GLY A 24 -11.77 6.01 -18.16
C GLY A 24 -11.60 7.21 -17.21
N ALA A 25 -12.70 7.83 -16.82
CA ALA A 25 -12.71 8.95 -15.88
C ALA A 25 -12.61 8.53 -14.40
N LEU A 26 -12.59 7.23 -14.10
CA LEU A 26 -12.57 6.72 -12.75
C LEU A 26 -11.14 6.47 -12.29
N ASN A 27 -10.74 7.13 -11.22
CA ASN A 27 -9.52 6.81 -10.51
C ASN A 27 -9.74 5.56 -9.66
N ARG A 28 -8.78 4.63 -9.75
CA ARG A 28 -8.84 3.35 -9.04
C ARG A 28 -7.77 3.26 -7.99
N CYS A 29 -8.10 2.64 -6.87
CA CYS A 29 -7.19 2.38 -5.78
C CYS A 29 -6.80 0.90 -5.73
N ARG A 30 -5.52 0.63 -5.43
CA ARG A 30 -5.05 -0.73 -5.16
C ARG A 30 -5.55 -1.18 -3.80
N PRO A 31 -5.92 -2.45 -3.66
CA PRO A 31 -6.30 -3.02 -2.35
C PRO A 31 -5.09 -3.44 -1.50
N TYR A 32 -3.90 -3.02 -1.85
CA TYR A 32 -2.66 -3.30 -1.13
C TYR A 32 -1.65 -2.17 -1.38
N VAL A 33 -0.63 -2.09 -0.54
CA VAL A 33 0.47 -1.13 -0.74
C VAL A 33 1.68 -1.88 -1.34
N PRO A 34 2.11 -1.53 -2.56
CA PRO A 34 3.29 -2.14 -3.16
C PRO A 34 4.57 -1.88 -2.34
N ALA A 35 5.47 -2.85 -2.34
CA ALA A 35 6.75 -2.73 -1.65
C ALA A 35 7.56 -1.49 -2.07
N ARG A 36 7.45 -1.08 -3.32
CA ARG A 36 8.10 0.13 -3.85
C ARG A 36 7.64 1.41 -3.14
N VAL A 37 6.37 1.49 -2.77
CA VAL A 37 5.83 2.64 -2.03
C VAL A 37 6.43 2.69 -0.63
N LEU A 38 6.57 1.55 0.03
CA LEU A 38 7.21 1.44 1.35
C LEU A 38 8.68 1.84 1.29
N TRP A 39 9.40 1.31 0.32
CA TRP A 39 10.80 1.67 0.10
C TRP A 39 10.98 3.18 -0.12
N GLY A 40 10.15 3.78 -0.98
CA GLY A 40 10.19 5.22 -1.24
C GLY A 40 9.86 6.06 -0.01
N SER A 41 8.85 5.65 0.77
CA SER A 41 8.45 6.35 2.00
C SER A 41 9.54 6.31 3.08
N VAL A 42 10.16 5.15 3.29
CA VAL A 42 11.28 4.99 4.23
C VAL A 42 12.49 5.81 3.78
N THR A 43 12.82 5.76 2.50
CA THR A 43 13.91 6.56 1.92
C THR A 43 13.68 8.05 2.15
N ALA A 44 12.46 8.54 1.89
CA ALA A 44 12.11 9.94 2.09
C ALA A 44 12.22 10.36 3.57
N GLU A 45 11.77 9.51 4.49
CA GLU A 45 11.83 9.81 5.92
C GLU A 45 13.26 9.82 6.46
N ILE A 46 14.09 8.86 6.06
CA ILE A 46 15.51 8.86 6.41
C ILE A 46 16.21 10.10 5.84
N SER A 47 15.86 10.49 4.63
CA SER A 47 16.41 11.69 4.01
C SER A 47 16.09 12.95 4.82
N ARG A 48 14.83 13.10 5.24
CA ARG A 48 14.43 14.24 6.08
C ARG A 48 15.16 14.26 7.42
N SER A 49 15.36 13.10 8.02
CA SER A 49 16.01 13.01 9.33
C SER A 49 17.51 13.28 9.28
N ARG A 50 18.16 13.01 8.15
CA ARG A 50 19.61 13.18 8.00
C ARG A 50 20.04 14.54 7.49
N ASN A 51 19.16 15.24 6.77
CA ASN A 51 19.51 16.47 6.07
C ASN A 51 18.91 17.69 6.75
N GLY A 52 19.74 18.45 7.46
CA GLY A 52 19.34 19.76 7.93
C GLY A 52 19.12 20.76 6.80
N GLU A 53 20.12 21.02 5.97
CA GLU A 53 20.11 22.13 5.00
C GLU A 53 20.50 21.77 3.57
N SER A 54 20.98 20.57 3.31
CA SER A 54 21.41 20.16 1.97
C SER A 54 20.36 19.36 1.23
N PHE A 55 20.30 19.53 -0.09
CA PHE A 55 19.44 18.71 -0.94
C PHE A 55 19.82 17.25 -0.84
N PRO A 56 18.89 16.38 -0.48
CA PRO A 56 19.18 14.96 -0.35
C PRO A 56 19.41 14.32 -1.72
N ASP A 57 20.42 13.48 -1.81
CA ASP A 57 20.56 12.57 -2.93
C ASP A 57 19.68 11.34 -2.70
N TYR A 58 18.42 11.44 -3.10
CA TYR A 58 17.46 10.36 -2.98
C TYR A 58 17.86 9.09 -3.73
N GLY A 59 18.56 9.23 -4.84
CA GLY A 59 19.03 8.08 -5.62
C GLY A 59 20.03 7.24 -4.84
N LYS A 60 21.04 7.89 -4.28
CA LYS A 60 22.09 7.24 -3.47
C LYS A 60 21.50 6.63 -2.19
N LEU A 61 20.72 7.41 -1.46
CA LEU A 61 20.07 6.94 -0.23
C LEU A 61 19.09 5.81 -0.49
N GLY A 62 18.30 5.90 -1.54
CA GLY A 62 17.38 4.84 -1.94
C GLY A 62 18.09 3.53 -2.28
N TRP A 63 19.27 3.62 -2.88
CA TRP A 63 20.10 2.46 -3.14
C TRP A 63 20.65 1.84 -1.85
N GLU A 64 21.11 2.66 -0.90
CA GLU A 64 21.54 2.19 0.43
C GLU A 64 20.39 1.47 1.17
N VAL A 65 19.20 2.04 1.14
CA VAL A 65 18.01 1.41 1.74
C VAL A 65 17.71 0.09 1.05
N ALA A 66 17.75 0.02 -0.27
CA ALA A 66 17.50 -1.22 -1.03
C ALA A 66 18.53 -2.32 -0.74
N LEU A 67 19.77 -1.96 -0.44
CA LEU A 67 20.81 -2.92 -0.08
C LEU A 67 20.63 -3.49 1.33
N ASN A 68 20.07 -2.70 2.25
CA ASN A 68 19.97 -3.07 3.66
C ASN A 68 18.57 -3.49 4.10
N CYS A 69 17.55 -3.21 3.30
CA CYS A 69 16.16 -3.51 3.63
C CYS A 69 15.47 -4.25 2.48
N ARG A 70 14.64 -5.21 2.83
CA ARG A 70 13.74 -5.90 1.90
C ARG A 70 12.31 -5.68 2.36
N PHE A 71 11.49 -5.14 1.48
CA PHE A 71 10.09 -4.87 1.78
C PHE A 71 9.21 -5.86 1.05
N THR A 72 8.21 -6.38 1.75
CA THR A 72 7.09 -7.07 1.13
C THR A 72 5.96 -6.08 0.87
N TYR A 73 4.91 -6.50 0.16
CA TYR A 73 3.70 -5.71 0.06
C TYR A 73 3.00 -5.63 1.42
N LEU A 74 2.34 -4.51 1.70
CA LEU A 74 1.39 -4.43 2.81
C LEU A 74 0.02 -4.86 2.32
N PHE A 75 -0.51 -5.88 2.95
CA PHE A 75 -1.86 -6.36 2.70
C PHE A 75 -2.82 -5.87 3.79
N PRO A 76 -4.10 -5.64 3.46
CA PRO A 76 -5.10 -5.33 4.46
C PRO A 76 -5.16 -6.40 5.53
N ALA A 77 -5.29 -5.97 6.79
CA ALA A 77 -5.37 -6.88 7.91
C ALA A 77 -6.55 -6.52 8.82
N GLU A 78 -7.13 -7.53 9.43
CA GLU A 78 -8.15 -7.38 10.44
C GLU A 78 -7.60 -7.77 11.81
N LYS A 79 -7.96 -7.00 12.82
CA LYS A 79 -7.67 -7.36 14.20
C LYS A 79 -8.73 -8.34 14.69
N ARG A 80 -8.32 -9.50 15.14
CA ARG A 80 -9.17 -10.51 15.76
C ARG A 80 -8.57 -10.96 17.07
N GLY A 81 -9.20 -10.55 18.17
CA GLY A 81 -8.59 -10.69 19.49
C GLY A 81 -7.25 -9.94 19.55
N ASP A 82 -6.19 -10.62 19.92
CA ASP A 82 -4.83 -10.06 20.02
C ASP A 82 -4.01 -10.20 18.73
N LYS A 83 -4.59 -10.78 17.69
CA LYS A 83 -3.89 -11.06 16.43
C LYS A 83 -4.36 -10.17 15.29
N PHE A 84 -3.43 -9.85 14.41
CA PHE A 84 -3.71 -9.23 13.12
C PHE A 84 -3.59 -10.27 12.02
N LEU A 85 -4.67 -10.47 11.29
CA LEU A 85 -4.76 -11.47 10.21
C LEU A 85 -4.82 -10.76 8.87
N ALA A 86 -3.84 -11.00 8.03
CA ALA A 86 -3.76 -10.39 6.72
C ALA A 86 -4.62 -11.12 5.70
N TRP A 87 -5.24 -10.34 4.82
CA TRP A 87 -5.89 -10.83 3.62
C TRP A 87 -4.87 -10.93 2.48
N MET A 88 -4.70 -12.12 1.93
CA MET A 88 -3.72 -12.39 0.88
C MET A 88 -4.41 -12.79 -0.41
N PRO A 89 -4.01 -12.22 -1.57
CA PRO A 89 -4.59 -12.59 -2.86
C PRO A 89 -3.95 -13.88 -3.38
N THR A 90 -4.78 -14.70 -4.01
CA THR A 90 -4.34 -15.91 -4.72
C THR A 90 -5.10 -16.01 -6.03
N PHE A 91 -4.40 -16.29 -7.12
CA PHE A 91 -5.03 -16.53 -8.41
C PHE A 91 -5.46 -17.99 -8.54
N GLU A 92 -6.73 -18.22 -8.80
CA GLU A 92 -7.29 -19.53 -9.08
C GLU A 92 -7.76 -19.62 -10.53
N LYS A 93 -7.36 -20.70 -11.21
CA LYS A 93 -7.54 -20.85 -12.66
C LYS A 93 -8.98 -20.63 -13.15
N MET A 94 -9.98 -21.08 -12.41
CA MET A 94 -11.38 -20.99 -12.81
C MET A 94 -12.16 -19.84 -12.15
N ARG A 95 -11.60 -19.26 -11.10
CA ARG A 95 -12.28 -18.27 -10.26
C ARG A 95 -11.63 -16.90 -10.27
N GLY A 96 -10.45 -16.77 -10.88
CA GLY A 96 -9.68 -15.54 -10.88
C GLY A 96 -9.02 -15.27 -9.53
N VAL A 97 -8.89 -14.00 -9.18
CA VAL A 97 -8.28 -13.60 -7.91
C VAL A 97 -9.26 -13.83 -6.77
N GLN A 98 -8.82 -14.58 -5.78
CA GLN A 98 -9.52 -14.80 -4.52
C GLN A 98 -8.66 -14.26 -3.37
N TRP A 99 -9.32 -13.70 -2.37
CA TRP A 99 -8.67 -13.18 -1.18
C TRP A 99 -8.93 -14.11 0.00
N TYR A 100 -7.87 -14.54 0.64
CA TYR A 100 -7.91 -15.46 1.77
C TYR A 100 -7.40 -14.81 3.04
N CYS A 101 -8.08 -15.04 4.13
CA CYS A 101 -7.71 -14.62 5.46
C CYS A 101 -7.59 -15.83 6.40
N HIS A 102 -6.84 -15.69 7.45
CA HIS A 102 -6.76 -16.68 8.53
C HIS A 102 -6.38 -18.09 8.05
N GLY A 103 -5.28 -18.19 7.33
CA GLY A 103 -4.76 -19.48 6.86
C GLY A 103 -5.69 -20.19 5.88
N GLY A 104 -6.50 -19.46 5.14
CA GLY A 104 -7.41 -20.00 4.14
C GLY A 104 -8.79 -20.36 4.66
N LYS A 105 -9.12 -20.09 5.93
CA LYS A 105 -10.45 -20.38 6.50
C LYS A 105 -11.56 -19.47 6.01
N GLU A 106 -11.22 -18.26 5.63
CA GLU A 106 -12.16 -17.30 5.07
C GLU A 106 -11.69 -16.89 3.69
N SER A 107 -12.62 -16.76 2.77
CA SER A 107 -12.33 -16.32 1.41
C SER A 107 -13.39 -15.37 0.89
N LEU A 108 -12.95 -14.42 0.08
CA LEU A 108 -13.79 -13.51 -0.67
C LEU A 108 -13.30 -13.45 -2.11
N SER A 109 -14.25 -13.29 -3.04
CA SER A 109 -13.90 -12.95 -4.42
C SER A 109 -13.24 -11.57 -4.47
N ASP A 110 -12.43 -11.29 -5.48
CA ASP A 110 -11.79 -9.97 -5.64
C ASP A 110 -12.83 -8.83 -5.67
N ARG A 111 -13.96 -9.06 -6.30
CA ARG A 111 -15.07 -8.09 -6.34
C ARG A 111 -15.63 -7.78 -4.96
N ASP A 112 -15.94 -8.81 -4.17
CA ASP A 112 -16.54 -8.64 -2.85
C ASP A 112 -15.52 -8.08 -1.86
N PHE A 113 -14.27 -8.50 -1.96
CA PHE A 113 -13.19 -7.94 -1.16
C PHE A 113 -13.00 -6.44 -1.43
N ARG A 114 -12.97 -6.02 -2.70
CA ARG A 114 -12.84 -4.61 -3.05
C ARG A 114 -14.03 -3.78 -2.58
N ARG A 115 -15.25 -4.31 -2.65
CA ARG A 115 -16.43 -3.64 -2.11
C ARG A 115 -16.34 -3.40 -0.61
N ARG A 116 -15.82 -4.35 0.11
CA ARG A 116 -15.67 -4.27 1.56
C ARG A 116 -14.57 -3.30 1.98
N LEU A 117 -13.47 -3.29 1.23
CA LEU A 117 -12.28 -2.52 1.55
C LEU A 117 -12.32 -1.08 1.04
N LEU A 118 -12.79 -0.90 -0.19
CA LEU A 118 -12.70 0.36 -0.90
C LEU A 118 -13.97 1.18 -0.77
N ASP A 119 -13.77 2.42 -0.33
CA ASP A 119 -14.83 3.41 -0.27
C ASP A 119 -14.84 4.23 -1.57
N SER A 120 -16.03 4.49 -2.10
CA SER A 120 -16.18 5.35 -3.28
C SER A 120 -16.50 6.77 -2.83
N ARG A 121 -15.63 7.70 -3.18
CA ARG A 121 -15.85 9.11 -2.91
C ARG A 121 -15.92 9.89 -4.21
N PRO A 122 -16.98 10.68 -4.43
CA PRO A 122 -16.99 11.61 -5.55
C PRO A 122 -15.91 12.64 -5.33
N GLY A 123 -15.00 12.77 -6.29
CA GLY A 123 -14.05 13.87 -6.34
C GLY A 123 -14.69 15.07 -7.01
N THR A 124 -14.58 16.24 -6.41
CA THR A 124 -14.87 17.51 -7.07
C THR A 124 -13.61 17.92 -7.82
N ALA A 125 -13.67 17.95 -9.15
CA ALA A 125 -12.68 18.66 -9.92
C ALA A 125 -12.96 20.15 -9.74
N ILE A 126 -12.08 20.83 -9.02
CA ILE A 126 -12.07 22.29 -9.04
C ILE A 126 -11.44 22.67 -10.38
N ALA A 127 -12.24 23.14 -11.32
CA ALA A 127 -11.68 23.81 -12.48
C ALA A 127 -10.86 25.01 -11.98
N PRO A 128 -9.60 25.19 -12.44
CA PRO A 128 -8.92 26.42 -12.17
C PRO A 128 -9.81 27.55 -12.70
N GLU A 129 -10.22 28.44 -11.84
CA GLU A 129 -10.98 29.61 -12.25
C GLU A 129 -10.18 30.28 -13.34
N SER A 130 -10.80 30.42 -14.50
CA SER A 130 -10.37 31.41 -15.44
C SER A 130 -10.64 32.76 -14.76
N ASP A 131 -9.61 33.37 -14.23
CA ASP A 131 -9.65 34.79 -13.89
C ASP A 131 -10.04 35.56 -15.13
N SER A 132 -11.29 35.89 -15.19
CA SER A 132 -11.84 36.90 -16.13
C SER A 132 -12.03 38.18 -15.40
#